data_1797bd413d613c2b423906b660f25f54
#
_entry.id   1797bd413d613c2b423906b660f25f54
#
_cell.length_a   1.000
_cell.length_b   1.000
_cell.length_c   1.000
_cell.angle_alpha   90.00
_cell.angle_beta   90.00
_cell.angle_gamma   90.00
#
_symmetry.space_group_name_H-M   'P 1'
#
loop_
_entity.id
_entity.type
_entity.pdbx_description
1 polymer ?
#
loop_
_entity_poly.entity_id
_entity_poly.type
_entity_poly.pdbx_seq_one_letter_code
_entity_poly.pdbx_strand_id
1 'polypeptide(L)'
;LDLKSPSFIRLAYDEMLAKQLSLAIIRKNILEDKGNSYSNKKSQLVIKFTKMLPFKITQNQSDIINEIIDDLNSSKKMLRLLHGDVGSGKTVVAITSALYVINSGYQVALMVPTELLAIQHYNQVKQLLDKLKLKVYLLTSSTEKKSEGLKLIASGQIDLVIGTHSLIQKN
;
A
#
# COMPACT_ATOMS: atom_id res chain seq x y z
N LEU A 1 36.83 -5.94 -22.13
CA LEU A 1 35.47 -6.37 -22.59
C LEU A 1 34.94 -5.27 -23.50
N ASP A 2 34.80 -5.56 -24.80
CA ASP A 2 34.19 -4.63 -25.75
C ASP A 2 32.64 -4.67 -25.56
N LEU A 3 32.12 -3.68 -24.83
CA LEU A 3 30.71 -3.52 -24.54
C LEU A 3 29.84 -3.29 -25.81
N LYS A 4 30.48 -2.98 -26.95
CA LYS A 4 29.82 -2.74 -28.23
C LYS A 4 29.87 -3.95 -29.15
N SER A 5 30.49 -5.06 -28.74
CA SER A 5 30.52 -6.27 -29.56
C SER A 5 29.11 -6.82 -29.74
N PRO A 6 28.76 -7.35 -30.94
CA PRO A 6 27.44 -7.98 -31.19
C PRO A 6 27.11 -9.08 -30.21
N SER A 7 28.11 -9.87 -29.79
CA SER A 7 27.96 -10.94 -28.81
C SER A 7 27.57 -10.43 -27.43
N PHE A 8 28.17 -9.32 -26.97
CA PHE A 8 27.85 -8.71 -25.70
C PHE A 8 26.43 -8.12 -25.71
N ILE A 9 26.06 -7.41 -26.78
CA ILE A 9 24.73 -6.84 -26.95
C ILE A 9 23.67 -7.96 -26.95
N ARG A 10 23.94 -9.07 -27.64
CA ARG A 10 23.03 -10.21 -27.66
C ARG A 10 22.85 -10.84 -26.28
N LEU A 11 23.94 -11.05 -25.54
CA LEU A 11 23.89 -11.62 -24.20
C LEU A 11 23.10 -10.72 -23.24
N ALA A 12 23.36 -9.42 -23.27
CA ALA A 12 22.63 -8.44 -22.47
C ALA A 12 21.13 -8.40 -22.81
N TYR A 13 20.79 -8.51 -24.09
CA TYR A 13 19.39 -8.61 -24.54
C TYR A 13 18.71 -9.86 -24.00
N ASP A 14 19.35 -11.02 -24.13
CA ASP A 14 18.79 -12.29 -23.68
C ASP A 14 18.58 -12.32 -22.16
N GLU A 15 19.51 -11.75 -21.37
CA GLU A 15 19.38 -11.59 -19.92
C GLU A 15 18.21 -10.68 -19.54
N MET A 16 18.11 -9.51 -20.18
CA MET A 16 17.00 -8.60 -19.95
C MET A 16 15.67 -9.19 -20.36
N LEU A 17 15.61 -9.88 -21.50
CA LEU A 17 14.39 -10.55 -21.97
C LEU A 17 13.95 -11.64 -20.99
N ALA A 18 14.85 -12.49 -20.54
CA ALA A 18 14.56 -13.55 -19.57
C ALA A 18 14.00 -12.95 -18.26
N LYS A 19 14.58 -11.85 -17.77
CA LYS A 19 14.11 -11.14 -16.60
C LYS A 19 12.70 -10.56 -16.81
N GLN A 20 12.44 -9.91 -17.94
CA GLN A 20 11.12 -9.34 -18.25
C GLN A 20 10.06 -10.43 -18.43
N LEU A 21 10.38 -11.54 -19.08
CA LEU A 21 9.46 -12.69 -19.22
C LEU A 21 9.13 -13.30 -17.86
N SER A 22 10.13 -13.49 -17.00
CA SER A 22 9.91 -14.00 -15.63
C SER A 22 8.97 -13.10 -14.84
N LEU A 23 9.18 -11.78 -14.89
CA LEU A 23 8.30 -10.80 -14.25
C LEU A 23 6.89 -10.80 -14.85
N ALA A 24 6.76 -10.95 -16.17
CA ALA A 24 5.47 -11.01 -16.84
C ALA A 24 4.67 -12.26 -16.42
N ILE A 25 5.32 -13.42 -16.30
CA ILE A 25 4.71 -14.67 -15.83
C ILE A 25 4.24 -14.52 -14.37
N ILE A 26 5.09 -13.97 -13.49
CA ILE A 26 4.73 -13.74 -12.08
C ILE A 26 3.52 -12.79 -11.99
N ARG A 27 3.52 -11.69 -12.76
CA ARG A 27 2.39 -10.75 -12.80
C ARG A 27 1.10 -11.43 -13.29
N LYS A 28 1.19 -12.22 -14.35
CA LYS A 28 0.04 -12.96 -14.86
C LYS A 28 -0.55 -13.87 -13.78
N ASN A 29 0.28 -14.66 -13.11
CA ASN A 29 -0.17 -15.57 -12.06
C ASN A 29 -0.83 -14.81 -10.88
N ILE A 30 -0.25 -13.68 -10.45
CA ILE A 30 -0.84 -12.84 -9.39
C ILE A 30 -2.21 -12.27 -9.81
N LEU A 31 -2.34 -11.83 -11.07
CA LEU A 31 -3.58 -11.26 -11.57
C LEU A 31 -4.69 -12.31 -11.83
N GLU A 32 -4.31 -13.58 -12.05
CA GLU A 32 -5.25 -14.69 -12.18
C GLU A 32 -5.77 -15.19 -10.83
N ASP A 33 -5.05 -14.91 -9.74
CA ASP A 33 -5.51 -15.21 -8.39
C ASP A 33 -6.75 -14.38 -8.03
N LYS A 34 -7.73 -15.04 -7.43
CA LYS A 34 -8.91 -14.35 -6.90
C LYS A 34 -8.51 -13.41 -5.76
N GLY A 35 -8.91 -12.16 -5.87
CA GLY A 35 -8.82 -11.15 -4.83
C GLY A 35 -10.16 -10.94 -4.14
N ASN A 36 -10.15 -10.18 -3.04
CA ASN A 36 -11.37 -9.68 -2.44
C ASN A 36 -11.86 -8.47 -3.23
N SER A 37 -13.16 -8.42 -3.54
CA SER A 37 -13.79 -7.22 -4.05
C SER A 37 -14.26 -6.37 -2.88
N TYR A 38 -13.80 -5.12 -2.82
CA TYR A 38 -14.11 -4.17 -1.73
C TYR A 38 -15.28 -3.24 -2.12
N SER A 39 -16.27 -3.76 -2.84
CA SER A 39 -17.38 -2.98 -3.38
C SER A 39 -18.11 -2.18 -2.30
N ASN A 40 -17.87 -0.89 -2.26
CA ASN A 40 -18.54 0.04 -1.36
C ASN A 40 -18.92 1.32 -2.11
N LYS A 41 -20.17 1.44 -2.53
CA LYS A 41 -20.66 2.49 -3.45
C LYS A 41 -20.50 3.93 -2.93
N LYS A 42 -20.27 4.15 -1.62
CA LYS A 42 -20.02 5.48 -1.03
C LYS A 42 -19.13 5.34 0.19
N SER A 43 -17.83 5.44 0.01
CA SER A 43 -16.91 5.46 1.14
C SER A 43 -17.00 6.79 1.90
N GLN A 44 -17.82 6.80 2.95
CA GLN A 44 -17.94 7.99 3.82
C GLN A 44 -16.62 8.34 4.49
N LEU A 45 -15.76 7.34 4.78
CA LEU A 45 -14.44 7.57 5.37
C LEU A 45 -13.55 8.36 4.41
N VAL A 46 -13.53 8.02 3.13
CA VAL A 46 -12.76 8.74 2.11
C VAL A 46 -13.23 10.19 2.01
N ILE A 47 -14.55 10.42 1.94
CA ILE A 47 -15.11 11.78 1.83
C ILE A 47 -14.78 12.61 3.07
N LYS A 48 -14.88 12.03 4.27
CA LYS A 48 -14.55 12.74 5.51
C LYS A 48 -13.05 13.06 5.58
N PHE A 49 -12.21 12.08 5.25
CA PHE A 49 -10.75 12.24 5.25
C PHE A 49 -10.30 13.34 4.31
N THR A 50 -10.79 13.34 3.05
CA THR A 50 -10.39 14.34 2.05
C THR A 50 -10.80 15.75 2.45
N LYS A 51 -11.93 15.92 3.15
CA LYS A 51 -12.37 17.22 3.69
C LYS A 51 -11.53 17.71 4.88
N MET A 52 -10.84 16.80 5.58
CA MET A 52 -10.00 17.13 6.75
C MET A 52 -8.57 17.47 6.37
N LEU A 53 -8.15 17.22 5.14
CA LEU A 53 -6.82 17.56 4.67
C LEU A 53 -6.64 19.08 4.63
N PRO A 54 -5.44 19.62 5.01
CA PRO A 54 -5.15 21.04 4.97
C PRO A 54 -4.92 21.56 3.55
N PHE A 55 -5.09 20.72 2.53
CA PHE A 55 -4.91 21.03 1.11
C PHE A 55 -5.96 20.27 0.27
N LYS A 56 -6.14 20.70 -0.96
CA LYS A 56 -7.02 20.03 -1.92
C LYS A 56 -6.25 18.92 -2.66
N ILE A 57 -6.89 17.78 -2.84
CA ILE A 57 -6.39 16.72 -3.72
C ILE A 57 -6.34 17.25 -5.15
N THR A 58 -5.23 17.04 -5.85
CA THR A 58 -5.09 17.43 -7.25
C THR A 58 -5.90 16.51 -8.17
N GLN A 59 -6.18 16.96 -9.40
CA GLN A 59 -6.92 16.14 -10.37
C GLN A 59 -6.19 14.80 -10.62
N ASN A 60 -4.87 14.84 -10.85
CA ASN A 60 -4.08 13.61 -11.06
C ASN A 60 -4.16 12.65 -9.87
N GLN A 61 -4.10 13.17 -8.63
CA GLN A 61 -4.26 12.32 -7.44
C GLN A 61 -5.66 11.71 -7.37
N SER A 62 -6.70 12.47 -7.73
CA SER A 62 -8.08 11.98 -7.77
C SER A 62 -8.24 10.88 -8.82
N ASP A 63 -7.70 11.07 -10.00
CA ASP A 63 -7.77 10.10 -11.09
C ASP A 63 -7.08 8.79 -10.71
N ILE A 64 -5.87 8.87 -10.12
CA ILE A 64 -5.14 7.70 -9.63
C ILE A 64 -5.90 6.99 -8.50
N ILE A 65 -6.51 7.73 -7.57
CA ILE A 65 -7.34 7.14 -6.50
C ILE A 65 -8.52 6.39 -7.10
N ASN A 66 -9.20 6.95 -8.12
CA ASN A 66 -10.31 6.28 -8.78
C ASN A 66 -9.85 5.00 -9.49
N GLU A 67 -8.73 5.02 -10.20
CA GLU A 67 -8.15 3.81 -10.81
C GLU A 67 -7.83 2.72 -9.77
N ILE A 68 -7.27 3.10 -8.61
CA ILE A 68 -7.00 2.16 -7.52
C ILE A 68 -8.30 1.59 -6.96
N ILE A 69 -9.33 2.43 -6.80
CA ILE A 69 -10.65 2.00 -6.32
C ILE A 69 -11.29 1.02 -7.31
N ASP A 70 -11.17 1.26 -8.61
CA ASP A 70 -11.67 0.36 -9.64
C ASP A 70 -10.96 -1.01 -9.60
N ASP A 71 -9.63 -1.02 -9.43
CA ASP A 71 -8.87 -2.25 -9.21
C ASP A 71 -9.34 -2.98 -7.94
N LEU A 72 -9.53 -2.27 -6.83
CA LEU A 72 -9.99 -2.83 -5.55
C LEU A 72 -11.42 -3.38 -5.61
N ASN A 73 -12.25 -2.84 -6.49
CA ASN A 73 -13.60 -3.36 -6.73
C ASN A 73 -13.62 -4.61 -7.62
N SER A 74 -12.52 -4.89 -8.30
CA SER A 74 -12.39 -6.09 -9.11
C SER A 74 -12.28 -7.34 -8.23
N SER A 75 -12.58 -8.51 -8.79
CA SER A 75 -12.36 -9.81 -8.14
C SER A 75 -10.91 -10.31 -8.27
N LYS A 76 -10.00 -9.50 -8.79
CA LYS A 76 -8.60 -9.83 -9.01
C LYS A 76 -7.72 -9.19 -7.94
N LYS A 77 -6.59 -9.81 -7.64
CA LYS A 77 -5.58 -9.18 -6.77
C LYS A 77 -4.98 -7.96 -7.46
N MET A 78 -4.98 -6.82 -6.78
CA MET A 78 -4.31 -5.62 -7.26
C MET A 78 -2.80 -5.72 -7.01
N LEU A 79 -2.01 -5.44 -8.04
CA LEU A 79 -0.58 -5.21 -7.96
C LEU A 79 -0.25 -3.97 -8.77
N ARG A 80 -0.16 -2.82 -8.10
CA ARG A 80 0.02 -1.52 -8.74
C ARG A 80 1.26 -0.80 -8.18
N LEU A 81 2.07 -0.24 -9.07
CA LEU A 81 3.16 0.65 -8.72
C LEU A 81 2.69 2.10 -8.80
N LEU A 82 2.73 2.82 -7.67
CA LEU A 82 2.52 4.27 -7.64
C LEU A 82 3.87 4.98 -7.72
N HIS A 83 4.17 5.58 -8.86
CA HIS A 83 5.39 6.34 -9.11
C HIS A 83 5.11 7.85 -9.09
N GLY A 84 6.07 8.63 -8.61
CA GLY A 84 6.00 10.10 -8.56
C GLY A 84 7.13 10.69 -7.73
N ASP A 85 7.38 11.99 -7.88
CA ASP A 85 8.46 12.71 -7.21
C ASP A 85 8.26 12.79 -5.68
N VAL A 86 9.32 13.17 -4.98
CA VAL A 86 9.24 13.47 -3.54
C VAL A 86 8.30 14.66 -3.35
N GLY A 87 7.37 14.54 -2.40
CA GLY A 87 6.37 15.59 -2.16
C GLY A 87 5.13 15.55 -3.07
N SER A 88 5.05 14.65 -4.06
CA SER A 88 3.88 14.53 -4.95
C SER A 88 2.59 14.03 -4.28
N GLY A 89 2.63 13.72 -2.98
CA GLY A 89 1.47 13.28 -2.21
C GLY A 89 1.14 11.78 -2.33
N LYS A 90 2.11 10.92 -2.69
CA LYS A 90 1.90 9.46 -2.75
C LYS A 90 1.28 8.87 -1.49
N THR A 91 1.69 9.37 -0.32
CA THR A 91 1.16 8.92 0.97
C THR A 91 -0.34 9.21 1.10
N VAL A 92 -0.81 10.36 0.62
CA VAL A 92 -2.24 10.71 0.66
C VAL A 92 -3.04 9.76 -0.23
N VAL A 93 -2.55 9.45 -1.42
CA VAL A 93 -3.17 8.46 -2.31
C VAL A 93 -3.25 7.09 -1.62
N ALA A 94 -2.14 6.63 -1.03
CA ALA A 94 -2.07 5.34 -0.33
C ALA A 94 -3.05 5.28 0.87
N ILE A 95 -3.10 6.33 1.71
CA ILE A 95 -4.02 6.38 2.86
C ILE A 95 -5.47 6.47 2.41
N THR A 96 -5.77 7.25 1.36
CA THR A 96 -7.14 7.33 0.81
C THR A 96 -7.61 5.96 0.30
N SER A 97 -6.75 5.23 -0.39
CA SER A 97 -7.02 3.86 -0.86
C SER A 97 -7.20 2.88 0.31
N ALA A 98 -6.35 3.01 1.35
CA ALA A 98 -6.47 2.23 2.59
C ALA A 98 -7.83 2.46 3.28
N LEU A 99 -8.27 3.72 3.37
CA LEU A 99 -9.56 4.07 3.96
C LEU A 99 -10.75 3.50 3.18
N TYR A 100 -10.61 3.36 1.87
CA TYR A 100 -11.62 2.68 1.06
C TYR A 100 -11.78 1.20 1.46
N VAL A 101 -10.67 0.50 1.65
CA VAL A 101 -10.63 -0.89 2.10
C VAL A 101 -11.17 -1.04 3.53
N ILE A 102 -10.74 -0.15 4.45
CA ILE A 102 -11.21 -0.12 5.84
C ILE A 102 -12.72 0.11 5.91
N ASN A 103 -13.26 1.01 5.08
CA ASN A 103 -14.70 1.27 5.02
C ASN A 103 -15.52 0.04 4.55
N SER A 104 -14.86 -0.93 3.92
CA SER A 104 -15.44 -2.22 3.53
C SER A 104 -15.29 -3.30 4.61
N GLY A 105 -14.80 -2.94 5.81
CA GLY A 105 -14.67 -3.84 6.95
C GLY A 105 -13.40 -4.67 7.00
N TYR A 106 -12.37 -4.30 6.24
CA TYR A 106 -11.08 -4.99 6.22
C TYR A 106 -9.99 -4.19 6.91
N GLN A 107 -8.99 -4.88 7.42
CA GLN A 107 -7.78 -4.28 7.97
C GLN A 107 -6.77 -4.00 6.86
N VAL A 108 -5.96 -2.96 7.06
CA VAL A 108 -4.89 -2.59 6.12
C VAL A 108 -3.53 -2.56 6.81
N ALA A 109 -2.49 -3.02 6.14
CA ALA A 109 -1.11 -2.91 6.57
C ALA A 109 -0.32 -1.98 5.64
N LEU A 110 0.32 -0.96 6.22
CA LEU A 110 1.27 -0.08 5.54
C LEU A 110 2.68 -0.47 5.95
N MET A 111 3.40 -1.13 5.04
CA MET A 111 4.78 -1.52 5.28
C MET A 111 5.74 -0.46 4.73
N VAL A 112 6.73 -0.09 5.54
CA VAL A 112 7.78 0.88 5.18
C VAL A 112 9.17 0.31 5.47
N PRO A 113 10.22 0.81 4.78
CA PRO A 113 11.56 0.21 4.86
C PRO A 113 12.22 0.33 6.24
N THR A 114 12.01 1.44 6.94
CA THR A 114 12.71 1.75 8.21
C THR A 114 11.74 2.08 9.34
N GLU A 115 12.19 1.88 10.56
CA GLU A 115 11.46 2.21 11.78
C GLU A 115 11.16 3.71 11.89
N LEU A 116 12.13 4.55 11.52
CA LEU A 116 11.97 6.01 11.54
C LEU A 116 10.83 6.46 10.61
N LEU A 117 10.75 5.88 9.41
CA LEU A 117 9.65 6.15 8.47
C LEU A 117 8.31 5.62 9.01
N ALA A 118 8.30 4.46 9.68
CA ALA A 118 7.09 3.94 10.31
C ALA A 118 6.55 4.90 11.38
N ILE A 119 7.42 5.39 12.25
CA ILE A 119 7.07 6.36 13.30
C ILE A 119 6.58 7.68 12.65
N GLN A 120 7.27 8.16 11.63
CA GLN A 120 6.89 9.40 10.93
C GLN A 120 5.50 9.28 10.30
N HIS A 121 5.24 8.21 9.54
CA HIS A 121 3.91 7.98 8.94
C HIS A 121 2.84 7.78 10.00
N TYR A 122 3.14 7.01 11.06
CA TYR A 122 2.21 6.82 12.16
C TYR A 122 1.77 8.14 12.78
N ASN A 123 2.72 9.02 13.13
CA ASN A 123 2.42 10.31 13.74
C ASN A 123 1.62 11.23 12.81
N GLN A 124 1.94 11.23 11.51
CA GLN A 124 1.21 12.04 10.51
C GLN A 124 -0.24 11.59 10.33
N VAL A 125 -0.47 10.29 10.31
CA VAL A 125 -1.77 9.72 9.97
C VAL A 125 -2.66 9.57 11.19
N LYS A 126 -2.08 9.25 12.36
CA LYS A 126 -2.82 8.95 13.59
C LYS A 126 -3.80 10.05 13.97
N GLN A 127 -3.36 11.31 14.00
CA GLN A 127 -4.22 12.44 14.40
C GLN A 127 -5.46 12.60 13.51
N LEU A 128 -5.33 12.33 12.21
CA LEU A 128 -6.43 12.39 11.26
C LEU A 128 -7.38 11.19 11.42
N LEU A 129 -6.82 10.00 11.59
CA LEU A 129 -7.59 8.77 11.71
C LEU A 129 -8.29 8.63 13.07
N ASP A 130 -7.70 9.14 14.14
CA ASP A 130 -8.34 9.23 15.46
C ASP A 130 -9.64 10.06 15.39
N LYS A 131 -9.66 11.17 14.64
CA LYS A 131 -10.87 11.97 14.38
C LYS A 131 -11.94 11.21 13.60
N LEU A 132 -11.54 10.21 12.82
CA LEU A 132 -12.44 9.28 12.13
C LEU A 132 -12.83 8.07 12.98
N LYS A 133 -12.37 8.01 14.24
CA LYS A 133 -12.56 6.89 15.18
C LYS A 133 -11.95 5.57 14.69
N LEU A 134 -10.87 5.65 13.89
CA LEU A 134 -10.12 4.50 13.41
C LEU A 134 -8.92 4.23 14.30
N LYS A 135 -8.65 2.96 14.56
CA LYS A 135 -7.54 2.51 15.40
C LYS A 135 -6.32 2.21 14.55
N VAL A 136 -5.25 2.97 14.80
CA VAL A 136 -3.95 2.80 14.13
C VAL A 136 -2.95 2.19 15.11
N TYR A 137 -2.19 1.20 14.67
CA TYR A 137 -1.16 0.56 15.47
C TYR A 137 0.21 0.64 14.77
N LEU A 138 1.25 0.95 15.54
CA LEU A 138 2.63 0.95 15.07
C LEU A 138 3.30 -0.37 15.48
N LEU A 139 3.75 -1.16 14.50
CA LEU A 139 4.41 -2.44 14.71
C LEU A 139 5.82 -2.42 14.11
N THR A 140 6.82 -2.25 14.96
CA THR A 140 8.25 -2.25 14.62
C THR A 140 9.00 -3.22 15.51
N SER A 141 10.32 -3.36 15.32
CA SER A 141 11.16 -4.19 16.20
C SER A 141 11.23 -3.64 17.61
N SER A 142 11.19 -2.32 17.78
CA SER A 142 11.24 -1.63 19.08
C SER A 142 9.86 -1.44 19.73
N THR A 143 8.78 -1.93 19.13
CA THR A 143 7.44 -1.78 19.71
C THR A 143 7.35 -2.50 21.04
N GLU A 144 7.11 -1.74 22.10
CA GLU A 144 6.77 -2.27 23.41
C GLU A 144 5.42 -3.02 23.34
N LYS A 145 5.26 -4.10 24.14
CA LYS A 145 4.03 -4.93 24.18
C LYS A 145 3.59 -5.49 22.81
N LYS A 146 4.58 -5.89 22.00
CA LYS A 146 4.35 -6.44 20.65
C LYS A 146 3.31 -7.57 20.64
N SER A 147 3.35 -8.47 21.65
CA SER A 147 2.41 -9.60 21.78
C SER A 147 0.95 -9.16 21.99
N GLU A 148 0.74 -8.09 22.75
CA GLU A 148 -0.59 -7.51 22.97
C GLU A 148 -1.13 -6.87 21.69
N GLY A 149 -0.28 -6.10 21.00
CA GLY A 149 -0.62 -5.50 19.71
C GLY A 149 -0.98 -6.54 18.65
N LEU A 150 -0.23 -7.64 18.56
CA LEU A 150 -0.55 -8.73 17.64
C LEU A 150 -1.90 -9.38 17.94
N LYS A 151 -2.28 -9.52 19.23
CA LYS A 151 -3.61 -10.01 19.62
C LYS A 151 -4.72 -9.04 19.17
N LEU A 152 -4.51 -7.73 19.31
CA LEU A 152 -5.47 -6.72 18.87
C LEU A 152 -5.63 -6.72 17.35
N ILE A 153 -4.54 -6.91 16.61
CA ILE A 153 -4.57 -7.06 15.15
C ILE A 153 -5.33 -8.33 14.78
N ALA A 154 -5.00 -9.47 15.38
CA ALA A 154 -5.62 -10.76 15.09
C ALA A 154 -7.13 -10.77 15.42
N SER A 155 -7.57 -10.01 16.43
CA SER A 155 -8.98 -9.88 16.81
C SER A 155 -9.76 -8.88 15.93
N GLY A 156 -9.14 -8.25 14.94
CA GLY A 156 -9.80 -7.27 14.07
C GLY A 156 -10.07 -5.91 14.72
N GLN A 157 -9.46 -5.63 15.88
CA GLN A 157 -9.68 -4.37 16.58
C GLN A 157 -8.85 -3.20 16.07
N ILE A 158 -7.86 -3.46 15.21
CA ILE A 158 -7.01 -2.45 14.59
C ILE A 158 -7.40 -2.31 13.13
N ASP A 159 -7.63 -1.09 12.66
CA ASP A 159 -8.02 -0.80 11.28
C ASP A 159 -6.81 -0.67 10.35
N LEU A 160 -5.77 0.04 10.81
CA LEU A 160 -4.53 0.28 10.07
C LEU A 160 -3.32 -0.08 10.92
N VAL A 161 -2.47 -0.96 10.40
CA VAL A 161 -1.16 -1.25 10.98
C VAL A 161 -0.07 -0.60 10.14
N ILE A 162 0.82 0.16 10.78
CA ILE A 162 2.00 0.73 10.13
C ILE A 162 3.23 0.07 10.73
N GLY A 163 4.14 -0.43 9.89
CA GLY A 163 5.32 -1.11 10.42
C GLY A 163 6.37 -1.41 9.36
N THR A 164 7.40 -2.12 9.79
CA THR A 164 8.51 -2.58 8.94
C THR A 164 8.31 -4.05 8.55
N HIS A 165 9.37 -4.73 8.11
CA HIS A 165 9.35 -6.17 7.82
C HIS A 165 8.86 -7.04 8.99
N SER A 166 8.81 -6.51 10.21
CA SER A 166 8.21 -7.17 11.38
C SER A 166 6.72 -7.51 11.18
N LEU A 167 6.04 -6.89 10.21
CA LEU A 167 4.67 -7.23 9.82
C LEU A 167 4.54 -8.62 9.17
N ILE A 168 5.61 -9.12 8.56
CA ILE A 168 5.60 -10.36 7.78
C ILE A 168 6.37 -11.50 8.48
N GLN A 169 7.24 -11.17 9.44
CA GLN A 169 8.03 -12.17 10.16
C GLN A 169 7.12 -13.06 11.01
N LYS A 170 7.19 -14.37 10.74
CA LYS A 170 6.65 -15.39 11.67
C LYS A 170 7.52 -15.39 12.93
N ASN A 171 6.91 -15.15 14.09
CA ASN A 171 7.53 -15.46 15.38
C ASN A 171 7.54 -16.95 15.61
#